data_0ee8132c2ce2451743b15bb8ae5fdbfd
#
_entry.id   0ee8132c2ce2451743b15bb8ae5fdbfd
#
_cell.length_a   1.000
_cell.length_b   1.000
_cell.length_c   1.000
_cell.angle_alpha   90.00
_cell.angle_beta   90.00
_cell.angle_gamma   90.00
#
_symmetry.space_group_name_H-M   'P 1'
#
loop_
_entity.id
_entity.type
_entity.pdbx_description
1 polymer ?
#
loop_
_entity_poly.entity_id
_entity_poly.type
_entity_poly.pdbx_seq_one_letter_code
_entity_poly.pdbx_strand_id
1 'polypeptide(L)'
;MSHELIRMRERFGALLVWLLWARVPVLALAAMWNGAVSVPVAILAGSAIAAAYHLTWARCGVAPATRNLSAIALIGEPALLLVLFAGHSWQMDMHMYFFAMIALNIAWFDRTALFIAATATALHHLVLLYLLPSAGFPAEGDL
;
A
#
# COMPACT_ATOMS: atom_id res chain seq x y z
N MET A 1 25.81 -11.10 -7.81
CA MET A 1 24.99 -9.89 -7.60
C MET A 1 25.95 -8.76 -7.24
N SER A 2 25.90 -7.61 -7.91
CA SER A 2 26.85 -6.51 -7.68
C SER A 2 26.65 -5.91 -6.27
N HIS A 3 27.74 -5.50 -5.62
CA HIS A 3 27.69 -4.82 -4.33
C HIS A 3 26.83 -3.54 -4.35
N GLU A 4 26.75 -2.87 -5.50
CA GLU A 4 25.94 -1.69 -5.70
C GLU A 4 24.45 -2.01 -5.61
N LEU A 5 24.00 -3.10 -6.24
CA LEU A 5 22.59 -3.52 -6.17
C LEU A 5 22.16 -3.87 -4.74
N ILE A 6 23.03 -4.52 -3.96
CA ILE A 6 22.76 -4.81 -2.55
C ILE A 6 22.59 -3.52 -1.77
N ARG A 7 23.52 -2.57 -1.91
CA ARG A 7 23.44 -1.27 -1.23
C ARG A 7 22.19 -0.46 -1.62
N MET A 8 21.80 -0.49 -2.90
CA MET A 8 20.58 0.17 -3.35
C MET A 8 19.33 -0.45 -2.69
N ARG A 9 19.27 -1.77 -2.64
CA ARG A 9 18.19 -2.51 -1.97
C ARG A 9 18.13 -2.24 -0.47
N GLU A 10 19.28 -2.16 0.20
CA GLU A 10 19.36 -1.82 1.63
C GLU A 10 18.82 -0.41 1.90
N ARG A 11 19.25 0.57 1.12
CA ARG A 11 18.76 1.96 1.25
C ARG A 11 17.25 2.05 0.98
N PHE A 12 16.79 1.39 -0.07
CA PHE A 12 15.39 1.40 -0.42
C PHE A 12 14.54 0.68 0.65
N GLY A 13 14.99 -0.48 1.15
CA GLY A 13 14.31 -1.19 2.21
C GLY A 13 14.19 -0.40 3.51
N ALA A 14 15.26 0.29 3.91
CA ALA A 14 15.24 1.20 5.06
C ALA A 14 14.30 2.40 4.83
N LEU A 15 14.30 2.98 3.62
CA LEU A 15 13.37 4.04 3.25
C LEU A 15 11.91 3.60 3.37
N LEU A 16 11.59 2.37 2.95
CA LEU A 16 10.24 1.83 3.04
C LEU A 16 9.76 1.68 4.49
N VAL A 17 10.64 1.35 5.44
CA VAL A 17 10.27 1.35 6.87
C VAL A 17 9.75 2.72 7.28
N TRP A 18 10.47 3.79 6.96
CA TRP A 18 10.06 5.16 7.28
C TRP A 18 8.80 5.56 6.52
N LEU A 19 8.71 5.22 5.25
CA LEU A 19 7.55 5.53 4.41
C LEU A 19 6.27 4.91 4.97
N LEU A 20 6.28 3.63 5.31
CA LEU A 20 5.09 2.92 5.81
C LEU A 20 4.67 3.46 7.19
N TRP A 21 5.62 3.74 8.09
CA TRP A 21 5.29 4.36 9.37
C TRP A 21 4.78 5.80 9.23
N ALA A 22 5.34 6.59 8.32
CA ALA A 22 4.88 7.95 8.03
C ALA A 22 3.45 7.98 7.45
N ARG A 23 2.98 6.88 6.88
CA ARG A 23 1.61 6.73 6.37
C ARG A 23 0.57 6.58 7.47
N VAL A 24 0.92 6.02 8.62
CA VAL A 24 -0.02 5.81 9.73
C VAL A 24 -0.73 7.13 10.14
N PRO A 25 -0.04 8.25 10.40
CA PRO A 25 -0.72 9.51 10.66
C PRO A 25 -1.54 10.03 9.48
N VAL A 26 -1.13 9.76 8.24
CA VAL A 26 -1.91 10.15 7.05
C VAL A 26 -3.24 9.39 7.00
N LEU A 27 -3.23 8.08 7.27
CA LEU A 27 -4.45 7.27 7.36
C LEU A 27 -5.36 7.74 8.51
N ALA A 28 -4.79 8.12 9.66
CA ALA A 28 -5.54 8.68 10.77
C ALA A 28 -6.22 10.00 10.39
N LEU A 29 -5.51 10.90 9.72
CA LEU A 29 -6.06 12.18 9.24
C LEU A 29 -7.15 11.95 8.18
N ALA A 30 -6.96 11.02 7.26
CA ALA A 30 -7.98 10.66 6.27
C ALA A 30 -9.25 10.11 6.93
N ALA A 31 -9.11 9.26 7.96
CA ALA A 31 -10.22 8.74 8.73
C ALA A 31 -10.96 9.85 9.50
N MET A 32 -10.23 10.81 10.07
CA MET A 32 -10.83 11.98 10.73
C MET A 32 -11.60 12.87 9.76
N TRP A 33 -11.09 13.03 8.54
CA TRP A 33 -11.70 13.91 7.55
C TRP A 33 -12.99 13.35 6.98
N ASN A 34 -12.96 12.11 6.49
CA ASN A 34 -14.11 11.53 5.79
C ASN A 34 -15.07 10.73 6.69
N GLY A 35 -14.59 10.22 7.82
CA GLY A 35 -15.42 9.47 8.78
C GLY A 35 -15.94 8.12 8.29
N ALA A 36 -15.53 7.64 7.12
CA ALA A 36 -15.95 6.34 6.58
C ALA A 36 -15.50 5.16 7.44
N VAL A 37 -14.36 5.31 8.11
CA VAL A 37 -13.78 4.32 9.04
C VAL A 37 -13.34 5.04 10.30
N SER A 38 -13.46 4.39 11.46
CA SER A 38 -13.01 4.98 12.71
C SER A 38 -11.48 5.15 12.76
N VAL A 39 -11.01 6.23 13.37
CA VAL A 39 -9.58 6.55 13.50
C VAL A 39 -8.76 5.41 14.13
N PRO A 40 -9.21 4.77 15.24
CA PRO A 40 -8.46 3.65 15.80
C PRO A 40 -8.28 2.47 14.85
N VAL A 41 -9.28 2.17 14.02
CA VAL A 41 -9.20 1.10 13.01
C VAL A 41 -8.22 1.46 11.90
N ALA A 42 -8.21 2.71 11.43
CA ALA A 42 -7.25 3.19 10.43
C ALA A 42 -5.81 3.11 10.96
N ILE A 43 -5.57 3.55 12.19
CA ILE A 43 -4.26 3.47 12.85
C ILE A 43 -3.83 2.00 13.00
N LEU A 44 -4.71 1.13 13.48
CA LEU A 44 -4.41 -0.28 13.69
C LEU A 44 -4.05 -0.97 12.36
N ALA A 45 -4.82 -0.75 11.31
CA ALA A 45 -4.59 -1.34 10.00
C ALA A 45 -3.26 -0.87 9.39
N GLY A 46 -3.01 0.45 9.37
CA GLY A 46 -1.75 1.01 8.86
C GLY A 46 -0.54 0.54 9.68
N SER A 47 -0.66 0.52 11.01
CA SER A 47 0.40 0.05 11.89
C SER A 47 0.68 -1.45 11.72
N ALA A 48 -0.34 -2.27 11.48
CA ALA A 48 -0.16 -3.70 11.21
C ALA A 48 0.65 -3.92 9.92
N ILE A 49 0.35 -3.18 8.85
CA ILE A 49 1.11 -3.25 7.60
C ILE A 49 2.56 -2.79 7.82
N ALA A 50 2.76 -1.64 8.45
CA ALA A 50 4.08 -1.09 8.71
C ALA A 50 4.92 -2.02 9.61
N ALA A 51 4.32 -2.56 10.67
CA ALA A 51 4.99 -3.48 11.59
C ALA A 51 5.34 -4.81 10.92
N ALA A 52 4.45 -5.40 10.13
CA ALA A 52 4.72 -6.62 9.39
C ALA A 52 5.94 -6.46 8.46
N TYR A 53 5.97 -5.37 7.70
CA TYR A 53 7.13 -5.07 6.86
C TYR A 53 8.39 -4.81 7.69
N HIS A 54 8.32 -3.96 8.72
CA HIS A 54 9.46 -3.61 9.56
C HIS A 54 10.07 -4.84 10.23
N LEU A 55 9.26 -5.73 10.81
CA LEU A 55 9.72 -6.97 11.43
C LEU A 55 10.39 -7.91 10.42
N THR A 56 9.85 -8.01 9.22
CA THR A 56 10.44 -8.84 8.16
C THR A 56 11.75 -8.24 7.67
N TRP A 57 11.80 -6.91 7.50
CA TRP A 57 13.03 -6.20 7.18
C TRP A 57 14.12 -6.41 8.24
N ALA A 58 13.78 -6.26 9.50
CA ALA A 58 14.73 -6.42 10.62
C ALA A 58 15.29 -7.85 10.73
N ARG A 59 14.51 -8.87 10.33
CA ARG A 59 14.96 -10.28 10.40
C ARG A 59 15.61 -10.77 9.13
N CYS A 60 15.18 -10.34 7.98
CA CYS A 60 15.53 -10.90 6.67
C CYS A 60 16.31 -9.93 5.77
N GLY A 61 16.45 -8.66 6.15
CA GLY A 61 17.14 -7.65 5.34
C GLY A 61 16.56 -7.58 3.92
N VAL A 62 17.41 -7.64 2.91
CA VAL A 62 17.06 -7.56 1.48
C VAL A 62 16.58 -8.91 0.86
N ALA A 63 16.25 -9.91 1.67
CA ALA A 63 15.83 -11.22 1.18
C ALA A 63 14.55 -11.15 0.33
N PRO A 64 14.27 -12.17 -0.51
CA PRO A 64 13.05 -12.24 -1.31
C PRO A 64 11.76 -12.07 -0.50
N ALA A 65 11.73 -12.64 0.72
CA ALA A 65 10.57 -12.51 1.62
C ALA A 65 10.23 -11.04 1.92
N THR A 66 11.23 -10.22 2.22
CA THR A 66 11.06 -8.78 2.48
C THR A 66 10.57 -8.04 1.25
N ARG A 67 11.16 -8.32 0.08
CA ARG A 67 10.75 -7.68 -1.18
C ARG A 67 9.33 -8.05 -1.58
N ASN A 68 8.95 -9.31 -1.42
CA ASN A 68 7.60 -9.79 -1.72
C ASN A 68 6.56 -9.22 -0.75
N LEU A 69 6.89 -9.17 0.55
CA LEU A 69 6.00 -8.55 1.53
C LEU A 69 5.86 -7.05 1.33
N SER A 70 6.95 -6.35 0.94
CA SER A 70 6.86 -4.92 0.61
C SER A 70 5.93 -4.65 -0.56
N ALA A 71 5.89 -5.53 -1.55
CA ALA A 71 4.97 -5.42 -2.67
C ALA A 71 3.51 -5.44 -2.20
N ILE A 72 3.16 -6.36 -1.30
CA ILE A 72 1.82 -6.44 -0.70
C ILE A 72 1.56 -5.22 0.20
N ALA A 73 2.51 -4.84 1.04
CA ALA A 73 2.38 -3.70 1.95
C ALA A 73 2.13 -2.38 1.20
N LEU A 74 2.89 -2.13 0.13
CA LEU A 74 2.74 -0.93 -0.70
C LEU A 74 1.39 -0.89 -1.43
N ILE A 75 0.80 -2.02 -1.79
CA ILE A 75 -0.54 -2.09 -2.39
C ILE A 75 -1.63 -1.99 -1.32
N GLY A 76 -1.38 -2.48 -0.11
CA GLY A 76 -2.29 -2.34 1.03
C GLY A 76 -2.57 -0.89 1.42
N GLU A 77 -1.60 0.01 1.26
CA GLU A 77 -1.74 1.42 1.58
C GLU A 77 -2.81 2.14 0.72
N PRO A 78 -2.74 2.14 -0.63
CA PRO A 78 -3.82 2.72 -1.44
C PRO A 78 -5.14 1.98 -1.27
N ALA A 79 -5.13 0.67 -0.98
CA ALA A 79 -6.34 -0.07 -0.69
C ALA A 79 -7.05 0.48 0.57
N LEU A 80 -6.31 0.78 1.64
CA LEU A 80 -6.84 1.43 2.84
C LEU A 80 -7.34 2.84 2.53
N LEU A 81 -6.58 3.64 1.79
CA LEU A 81 -6.99 4.99 1.42
C LEU A 81 -8.28 4.97 0.61
N LEU A 82 -8.44 4.04 -0.32
CA LEU A 82 -9.66 3.91 -1.12
C LEU A 82 -10.90 3.67 -0.24
N VAL A 83 -10.78 2.81 0.76
CA VAL A 83 -11.86 2.56 1.73
C VAL A 83 -12.10 3.79 2.62
N LEU A 84 -11.04 4.48 3.06
CA LEU A 84 -11.14 5.67 3.88
C LEU A 84 -11.80 6.84 3.13
N PHE A 85 -11.63 6.92 1.81
CA PHE A 85 -12.25 7.93 0.95
C PHE A 85 -13.52 7.43 0.23
N ALA A 86 -14.12 6.32 0.68
CA ALA A 86 -15.36 5.84 0.09
C ALA A 86 -16.45 6.92 0.13
N GLY A 87 -17.06 7.20 -1.02
CA GLY A 87 -18.07 8.26 -1.17
C GLY A 87 -17.56 9.68 -1.21
N HIS A 88 -16.24 9.91 -1.14
CA HIS A 88 -15.63 11.22 -1.27
C HIS A 88 -15.20 11.49 -2.72
N SER A 89 -15.24 12.75 -3.17
CA SER A 89 -14.83 13.15 -4.54
C SER A 89 -13.40 12.72 -4.92
N TRP A 90 -12.52 12.55 -3.94
CA TRP A 90 -11.14 12.10 -4.14
C TRP A 90 -10.97 10.57 -4.24
N GLN A 91 -12.06 9.81 -4.16
CA GLN A 91 -11.99 8.34 -4.25
C GLN A 91 -11.31 7.88 -5.56
N MET A 92 -11.59 8.56 -6.68
CA MET A 92 -10.97 8.26 -7.97
C MET A 92 -9.46 8.59 -7.97
N ASP A 93 -9.06 9.67 -7.32
CA ASP A 93 -7.64 10.03 -7.20
C ASP A 93 -6.85 9.00 -6.38
N MET A 94 -7.49 8.42 -5.36
CA MET A 94 -6.88 7.33 -4.57
C MET A 94 -6.67 6.06 -5.42
N HIS A 95 -7.47 5.82 -6.45
CA HIS A 95 -7.23 4.74 -7.41
C HIS A 95 -5.91 4.92 -8.17
N MET A 96 -5.60 6.15 -8.58
CA MET A 96 -4.35 6.44 -9.30
C MET A 96 -3.10 6.16 -8.44
N TYR A 97 -3.26 6.16 -7.13
CA TYR A 97 -2.18 5.90 -6.20
C TYR A 97 -1.61 4.48 -6.28
N PHE A 98 -2.41 3.48 -6.73
CA PHE A 98 -1.92 2.13 -7.01
C PHE A 98 -0.79 2.11 -8.02
N PHE A 99 -0.87 2.93 -9.07
CA PHE A 99 0.19 3.02 -10.08
C PHE A 99 1.50 3.53 -9.49
N ALA A 100 1.43 4.54 -8.62
CA ALA A 100 2.61 5.06 -7.93
C ALA A 100 3.27 3.99 -7.04
N MET A 101 2.47 3.18 -6.35
CA MET A 101 2.97 2.11 -5.48
C MET A 101 3.55 0.94 -6.27
N ILE A 102 2.96 0.58 -7.41
CA ILE A 102 3.53 -0.41 -8.33
C ILE A 102 4.87 0.10 -8.88
N ALA A 103 4.91 1.37 -9.32
CA ALA A 103 6.14 1.99 -9.83
C ALA A 103 7.25 2.02 -8.77
N LEU A 104 6.90 2.28 -7.51
CA LEU A 104 7.87 2.28 -6.40
C LEU A 104 8.50 0.89 -6.20
N ASN A 105 7.77 -0.20 -6.44
CA ASN A 105 8.31 -1.56 -6.37
C ASN A 105 9.44 -1.84 -7.38
N ILE A 106 9.55 -1.07 -8.47
CA ILE A 106 10.63 -1.20 -9.46
C ILE A 106 11.99 -0.96 -8.79
N ALA A 107 12.07 -0.13 -7.75
CA ALA A 107 13.30 0.16 -7.03
C ALA A 107 13.95 -1.06 -6.33
N TRP A 108 13.23 -2.16 -6.17
CA TRP A 108 13.82 -3.43 -5.76
C TRP A 108 14.64 -4.12 -6.84
N PHE A 109 14.47 -3.73 -8.12
CA PHE A 109 15.04 -4.47 -9.27
C PHE A 109 14.73 -5.98 -9.18
N ASP A 110 13.47 -6.28 -8.85
CA ASP A 110 12.97 -7.64 -8.67
C ASP A 110 11.61 -7.81 -9.36
N ARG A 111 11.64 -8.57 -10.46
CA ARG A 111 10.44 -8.85 -11.24
C ARG A 111 9.36 -9.57 -10.44
N THR A 112 9.75 -10.44 -9.49
CA THR A 112 8.80 -11.20 -8.67
C THR A 112 8.00 -10.26 -7.76
N ALA A 113 8.67 -9.32 -7.08
CA ALA A 113 8.00 -8.31 -6.27
C ALA A 113 7.05 -7.46 -7.12
N LEU A 114 7.44 -7.09 -8.35
CA LEU A 114 6.61 -6.33 -9.26
C LEU A 114 5.35 -7.12 -9.69
N PHE A 115 5.51 -8.40 -10.05
CA PHE A 115 4.37 -9.27 -10.38
C PHE A 115 3.43 -9.47 -9.20
N ILE A 116 3.94 -9.61 -7.98
CA ILE A 116 3.14 -9.71 -6.75
C ILE A 116 2.33 -8.41 -6.56
N ALA A 117 2.95 -7.23 -6.71
CA ALA A 117 2.24 -5.96 -6.61
C ALA A 117 1.12 -5.84 -7.64
N ALA A 118 1.40 -6.15 -8.90
CA ALA A 118 0.39 -6.12 -9.97
C ALA A 118 -0.75 -7.10 -9.72
N THR A 119 -0.43 -8.33 -9.29
CA THR A 119 -1.44 -9.35 -8.96
C THR A 119 -2.28 -8.93 -7.75
N ALA A 120 -1.66 -8.40 -6.69
CA ALA A 120 -2.37 -7.91 -5.51
C ALA A 120 -3.33 -6.77 -5.89
N THR A 121 -2.91 -5.86 -6.75
CA THR A 121 -3.76 -4.78 -7.28
C THR A 121 -4.95 -5.35 -8.06
N ALA A 122 -4.71 -6.27 -8.99
CA ALA A 122 -5.77 -6.90 -9.79
C ALA A 122 -6.78 -7.63 -8.91
N LEU A 123 -6.31 -8.42 -7.94
CA LEU A 123 -7.17 -9.14 -6.99
C LEU A 123 -7.99 -8.17 -6.13
N HIS A 124 -7.37 -7.09 -5.65
CA HIS A 124 -8.06 -6.06 -4.88
C HIS A 124 -9.22 -5.45 -5.69
N HIS A 125 -8.97 -5.08 -6.96
CA HIS A 125 -10.01 -4.52 -7.83
C HIS A 125 -11.14 -5.53 -8.13
N LEU A 126 -10.80 -6.81 -8.33
CA LEU A 126 -11.80 -7.86 -8.51
C LEU A 126 -12.66 -8.05 -7.25
N VAL A 127 -12.04 -8.06 -6.07
CA VAL A 127 -12.76 -8.17 -4.80
C VAL A 127 -13.71 -6.98 -4.61
N LEU A 128 -13.27 -5.76 -4.87
CA LEU A 128 -14.12 -4.57 -4.78
C LEU A 128 -15.27 -4.63 -5.79
N LEU A 129 -14.98 -5.01 -7.04
CA LEU A 129 -16.00 -5.07 -8.09
C LEU A 129 -17.15 -6.02 -7.73
N TYR A 130 -16.85 -7.18 -7.13
CA TYR A 130 -17.85 -8.21 -6.86
C TYR A 130 -18.45 -8.16 -5.45
N LEU A 131 -17.68 -7.72 -4.44
CA LEU A 131 -18.11 -7.76 -3.04
C LEU A 131 -18.49 -6.38 -2.48
N LEU A 132 -17.85 -5.32 -2.93
CA LEU A 132 -18.02 -3.96 -2.40
C LEU A 132 -17.92 -2.91 -3.53
N PRO A 133 -18.80 -2.95 -4.54
CA PRO A 133 -18.68 -2.06 -5.71
C PRO A 133 -18.69 -0.57 -5.32
N SER A 134 -19.46 -0.17 -4.32
CA SER A 134 -19.53 1.21 -3.83
C SER A 134 -18.25 1.72 -3.15
N ALA A 135 -17.41 0.80 -2.63
CA ALA A 135 -16.11 1.17 -2.07
C ALA A 135 -15.02 1.30 -3.14
N GLY A 136 -15.24 0.69 -4.32
CA GLY A 136 -14.29 0.74 -5.43
C GLY A 136 -14.61 1.82 -6.47
N PHE A 137 -15.88 2.08 -6.71
CA PHE A 137 -16.33 2.97 -7.77
C PHE A 137 -17.35 3.96 -7.22
N PRO A 138 -17.27 5.26 -7.56
CA PRO A 138 -18.31 6.23 -7.22
C PRO A 138 -19.64 5.82 -7.87
N ALA A 139 -20.76 6.10 -7.20
CA ALA A 139 -22.08 5.86 -7.75
C ALA A 139 -22.28 6.69 -9.03
N GLU A 140 -23.01 6.14 -10.03
CA GLU A 140 -23.36 6.90 -11.23
C GLU A 140 -24.19 8.12 -10.80
N GLY A 141 -23.65 9.31 -10.96
CA GLY A 141 -24.28 10.60 -10.61
C GLY A 141 -23.43 11.52 -9.73
N ASP A 142 -22.31 11.06 -9.19
CA ASP A 142 -21.40 11.86 -8.34
C ASP A 142 -20.20 12.44 -9.13
N LEU A 143 -20.27 12.48 -10.46
CA LEU A 143 -19.24 13.04 -11.35
C LEU A 143 -19.62 14.45 -11.80
#